data_9ab7502dfc42c05187017ac4ee14eec0
#
_entry.id   9ab7502dfc42c05187017ac4ee14eec0
#
_cell.length_a   1.000
_cell.length_b   1.000
_cell.length_c   1.000
_cell.angle_alpha   90.00
_cell.angle_beta   90.00
_cell.angle_gamma   90.00
#
_symmetry.space_group_name_H-M   'P 1'
#
loop_
_entity.id
_entity.type
_entity.pdbx_description
1 polymer ?
#
loop_
_entity_poly.entity_id
_entity_poly.type
_entity_poly.pdbx_seq_one_letter_code
_entity_poly.pdbx_strand_id
1 'polypeptide(L)'
;EISACLVGSEMCIRDREWMKYYQTLPSRLDKIILSWDTAAKAMENNAYSACAVVGIGNENGQKYYLIEVFRGRLNFPELTKKVQEMSDKYERIAQGRTITLIEDASSGTSLYQTLKGRIASLKSVFCKGSKEQRFNIVALKTEQGDLLFPGKYESWFKNFEDEFLTFPNSLFKDQCDALSQALNYGLENYNQVSQNMPLAVRADTMCGMGGYNTGIEELYSMNNMPYKSNGGYAWWNGKF
;
A
#
# COMPACT_ATOMS: atom_id res chain seq x y z
N GLU A 1 -24.37 21.66 28.87
CA GLU A 1 -24.86 20.82 27.76
C GLU A 1 -23.85 20.87 26.61
N ILE A 2 -22.78 20.10 26.69
CA ILE A 2 -21.88 19.89 25.55
C ILE A 2 -22.15 18.46 25.07
N SER A 3 -22.81 18.46 24.01
CA SER A 3 -23.57 17.49 23.30
C SER A 3 -22.77 16.27 22.85
N ALA A 4 -23.38 15.11 23.02
CA ALA A 4 -22.96 13.81 22.51
C ALA A 4 -22.97 13.68 20.97
N CYS A 5 -22.90 14.80 20.22
CA CYS A 5 -22.93 14.85 18.75
C CYS A 5 -21.55 14.92 18.09
N LEU A 6 -20.46 14.90 18.85
CA LEU A 6 -19.12 15.24 18.37
C LEU A 6 -18.26 14.05 17.94
N VAL A 7 -18.69 12.82 18.14
CA VAL A 7 -17.84 11.65 17.89
C VAL A 7 -17.79 11.22 16.40
N GLY A 8 -18.75 11.67 15.59
CA GLY A 8 -18.82 11.23 14.17
C GLY A 8 -18.35 12.26 13.13
N SER A 9 -18.46 13.56 13.41
CA SER A 9 -18.16 14.60 12.42
C SER A 9 -16.77 15.23 12.58
N GLU A 10 -16.19 15.20 13.77
CA GLU A 10 -14.86 15.72 14.01
C GLU A 10 -13.74 14.84 13.46
N MET A 11 -13.98 13.53 13.34
CA MET A 11 -12.99 12.60 12.79
C MET A 11 -12.65 12.92 11.32
N CYS A 12 -13.66 13.26 10.50
CA CYS A 12 -13.46 13.55 9.07
C CYS A 12 -12.67 14.84 8.78
N ILE A 13 -12.76 15.87 9.64
CA ILE A 13 -12.07 17.15 9.41
C ILE A 13 -10.61 17.07 9.86
N ARG A 14 -10.34 16.41 10.99
CA ARG A 14 -8.98 16.21 11.51
C ARG A 14 -8.13 15.35 10.59
N ASP A 15 -8.72 14.30 10.03
CA ASP A 15 -8.00 13.33 9.21
C ASP A 15 -7.37 13.96 7.96
N ARG A 16 -8.02 14.96 7.36
CA ARG A 16 -7.47 15.66 6.19
C ARG A 16 -6.25 16.52 6.52
N GLU A 17 -6.25 17.20 7.66
CA GLU A 17 -5.12 18.02 8.12
C GLU A 17 -3.91 17.17 8.52
N TRP A 18 -4.14 15.93 8.94
CA TRP A 18 -3.10 14.99 9.30
C TRP A 18 -2.39 14.38 8.09
N MET A 19 -3.03 14.37 6.92
CA MET A 19 -2.44 13.83 5.70
C MET A 19 -1.22 14.66 5.29
N LYS A 20 -0.04 14.07 5.41
CA LYS A 20 1.22 14.65 4.93
C LYS A 20 1.58 14.02 3.60
N TYR A 21 2.07 14.86 2.69
CA TYR A 21 2.36 14.44 1.33
C TYR A 21 3.87 14.44 1.09
N TYR A 22 4.38 13.38 0.49
CA TYR A 22 5.76 13.35 0.01
C TYR A 22 5.81 13.91 -1.43
N GLN A 23 6.92 14.56 -1.75
CA GLN A 23 7.20 15.04 -3.12
C GLN A 23 7.92 13.97 -3.93
N THR A 24 8.88 13.30 -3.30
CA THR A 24 9.67 12.22 -3.88
C THR A 24 9.79 11.10 -2.87
N LEU A 25 9.81 9.87 -3.35
CA LEU A 25 10.13 8.73 -2.50
C LEU A 25 11.60 8.78 -2.08
N PRO A 26 11.96 8.23 -0.92
CA PRO A 26 13.35 8.04 -0.52
C PRO A 26 14.12 7.26 -1.59
N SER A 27 15.41 7.57 -1.72
CA SER A 27 16.31 6.86 -2.64
C SER A 27 16.37 5.36 -2.36
N ARG A 28 16.10 4.96 -1.12
CA ARG A 28 16.04 3.56 -0.70
C ARG A 28 14.87 3.34 0.24
N LEU A 29 14.08 2.34 -0.07
CA LEU A 29 13.08 1.77 0.82
C LEU A 29 13.60 0.46 1.39
N ASP A 30 13.46 0.28 2.70
CA ASP A 30 13.90 -0.93 3.39
C ASP A 30 13.02 -2.13 3.02
N LYS A 31 11.75 -1.87 2.78
CA LYS A 31 10.76 -2.88 2.37
C LYS A 31 9.61 -2.26 1.60
N ILE A 32 9.04 -3.02 0.68
CA ILE A 32 7.77 -2.71 0.02
C ILE A 32 6.78 -3.82 0.35
N ILE A 33 5.62 -3.45 0.88
CA ILE A 33 4.54 -4.36 1.24
C ILE A 33 3.39 -4.16 0.25
N LEU A 34 3.01 -5.21 -0.46
CA LEU A 34 1.80 -5.28 -1.26
C LEU A 34 0.74 -6.01 -0.44
N SER A 35 -0.29 -5.34 -0.01
CA SER A 35 -1.32 -5.92 0.86
C SER A 35 -2.64 -6.02 0.12
N TRP A 36 -3.15 -7.25 -0.03
CA TRP A 36 -4.38 -7.55 -0.75
C TRP A 36 -5.52 -7.87 0.21
N ASP A 37 -6.59 -7.06 0.13
CA ASP A 37 -7.92 -7.40 0.61
C ASP A 37 -8.73 -7.93 -0.59
N THR A 38 -9.13 -9.20 -0.52
CA THR A 38 -9.80 -9.87 -1.63
C THR A 38 -11.27 -10.06 -1.33
N ALA A 39 -12.12 -9.78 -2.32
CA ALA A 39 -13.56 -9.97 -2.19
C ALA A 39 -13.93 -11.38 -1.71
N ALA A 40 -14.72 -11.46 -0.64
CA ALA A 40 -15.04 -12.71 0.07
C ALA A 40 -15.78 -13.77 -0.78
N LYS A 41 -16.36 -13.36 -1.90
CA LYS A 41 -17.09 -14.27 -2.80
C LYS A 41 -16.67 -14.04 -4.24
N ALA A 42 -15.88 -14.96 -4.75
CA ALA A 42 -15.51 -15.02 -6.19
C ALA A 42 -16.72 -15.17 -7.13
N MET A 43 -17.92 -15.37 -6.60
CA MET A 43 -19.18 -15.53 -7.35
C MET A 43 -20.10 -14.30 -7.31
N GLU A 44 -19.87 -13.33 -6.43
CA GLU A 44 -20.59 -12.07 -6.48
C GLU A 44 -19.83 -11.08 -7.38
N ASN A 45 -20.29 -10.91 -8.61
CA ASN A 45 -19.75 -10.01 -9.63
C ASN A 45 -19.65 -8.53 -9.20
N ASN A 46 -19.95 -8.19 -7.94
CA ASN A 46 -20.05 -6.83 -7.43
C ASN A 46 -19.06 -6.47 -6.33
N ALA A 47 -18.29 -7.39 -5.76
CA ALA A 47 -17.36 -7.07 -4.69
C ALA A 47 -16.00 -6.64 -5.26
N TYR A 48 -15.40 -5.60 -4.66
CA TYR A 48 -14.08 -5.11 -5.03
C TYR A 48 -12.98 -5.91 -4.35
N SER A 49 -11.89 -6.12 -5.08
CA SER A 49 -10.60 -6.47 -4.49
C SER A 49 -9.72 -5.23 -4.52
N ALA A 50 -8.98 -5.00 -3.44
CA ALA A 50 -8.07 -3.87 -3.31
C ALA A 50 -6.66 -4.32 -2.95
N CYS A 51 -5.68 -3.54 -3.38
CA CYS A 51 -4.29 -3.68 -2.98
C CYS A 51 -3.74 -2.33 -2.55
N ALA A 52 -3.13 -2.26 -1.38
CA ALA A 52 -2.33 -1.12 -0.97
C ALA A 52 -0.85 -1.48 -1.03
N VAL A 53 -0.07 -0.64 -1.70
CA VAL A 53 1.39 -0.76 -1.78
C VAL A 53 2.02 0.26 -0.86
N VAL A 54 2.71 -0.22 0.17
CA VAL A 54 3.32 0.62 1.21
C VAL A 54 4.82 0.38 1.25
N GLY A 55 5.59 1.45 1.08
CA GLY A 55 7.03 1.46 1.30
C GLY A 55 7.37 1.78 2.74
N ILE A 56 8.39 1.15 3.29
CA ILE A 56 8.97 1.48 4.59
C ILE A 56 10.36 2.04 4.37
N GLY A 57 10.61 3.24 4.89
CA GLY A 57 11.92 3.88 4.87
C GLY A 57 12.33 4.36 6.26
N ASN A 58 13.62 4.57 6.46
CA ASN A 58 14.18 4.93 7.77
C ASN A 58 15.21 6.08 7.70
N GLU A 59 15.10 6.96 6.71
CA GLU A 59 16.08 8.06 6.54
C GLU A 59 16.03 9.10 7.69
N ASN A 60 14.82 9.38 8.22
CA ASN A 60 14.59 10.31 9.34
C ASN A 60 13.64 9.70 10.38
N GLY A 61 13.91 8.48 10.83
CA GLY A 61 12.99 7.66 11.59
C GLY A 61 12.09 6.83 10.67
N GLN A 62 11.40 5.85 11.25
CA GLN A 62 10.56 4.93 10.49
C GLN A 62 9.34 5.66 9.89
N LYS A 63 9.30 5.73 8.58
CA LYS A 63 8.20 6.32 7.81
C LYS A 63 7.57 5.28 6.88
N TYR A 64 6.28 5.44 6.64
CA TYR A 64 5.49 4.64 5.74
C TYR A 64 5.05 5.50 4.56
N TYR A 65 5.22 5.01 3.36
CA TYR A 65 4.89 5.73 2.13
C TYR A 65 3.82 4.94 1.39
N LEU A 66 2.62 5.49 1.26
CA LEU A 66 1.60 4.91 0.39
C LEU A 66 2.01 5.17 -1.06
N ILE A 67 2.40 4.13 -1.78
CA ILE A 67 2.98 4.26 -3.13
C ILE A 67 1.90 4.15 -4.21
N GLU A 68 1.06 3.12 -4.10
CA GLU A 68 -0.01 2.85 -5.07
C GLU A 68 -1.18 2.18 -4.35
N VAL A 69 -2.40 2.49 -4.80
CA VAL A 69 -3.59 1.75 -4.41
C VAL A 69 -4.31 1.29 -5.67
N PHE A 70 -4.57 0.00 -5.73
CA PHE A 70 -5.42 -0.61 -6.75
C PHE A 70 -6.76 -0.99 -6.14
N ARG A 71 -7.86 -0.73 -6.86
CA ARG A 71 -9.18 -1.27 -6.57
C ARG A 71 -9.86 -1.68 -7.87
N GLY A 72 -10.37 -2.88 -7.94
CA GLY A 72 -11.04 -3.40 -9.12
C GLY A 72 -11.99 -4.55 -8.82
N ARG A 73 -12.95 -4.74 -9.70
CA ARG A 73 -13.82 -5.92 -9.73
C ARG A 73 -13.18 -6.90 -10.68
N LEU A 74 -12.62 -7.97 -10.15
CA LEU A 74 -11.88 -8.95 -10.91
C LEU A 74 -12.45 -10.34 -10.61
N ASN A 75 -12.62 -11.15 -11.63
CA ASN A 75 -12.82 -12.58 -11.43
C ASN A 75 -11.53 -13.26 -10.94
N PHE A 76 -11.62 -14.49 -10.49
CA PHE A 76 -10.48 -15.18 -9.87
C PHE A 76 -9.23 -15.30 -10.78
N PRO A 77 -9.35 -15.68 -12.07
CA PRO A 77 -8.22 -15.66 -13.00
C PRO A 77 -7.59 -14.27 -13.19
N GLU A 78 -8.43 -13.23 -13.35
CA GLU A 78 -7.96 -11.84 -13.48
C GLU A 78 -7.27 -11.34 -12.23
N LEU A 79 -7.82 -11.65 -11.04
CA LEU A 79 -7.22 -11.33 -9.76
C LEU A 79 -5.86 -12.01 -9.60
N THR A 80 -5.78 -13.32 -9.91
CA THR A 80 -4.54 -14.08 -9.84
C THR A 80 -3.46 -13.44 -10.73
N LYS A 81 -3.81 -13.08 -11.96
CA LYS A 81 -2.93 -12.40 -12.89
C LYS A 81 -2.50 -11.03 -12.38
N LYS A 82 -3.44 -10.24 -11.86
CA LYS A 82 -3.16 -8.89 -11.33
C LYS A 82 -2.22 -8.91 -10.13
N VAL A 83 -2.43 -9.85 -9.20
CA VAL A 83 -1.54 -10.04 -8.04
C VAL A 83 -0.12 -10.38 -8.50
N GLN A 84 0.02 -11.30 -9.47
CA GLN A 84 1.31 -11.68 -10.03
C GLN A 84 2.00 -10.46 -10.69
N GLU A 85 1.29 -9.74 -11.56
CA GLU A 85 1.82 -8.57 -12.28
C GLU A 85 2.32 -7.48 -11.31
N MET A 86 1.54 -7.16 -10.28
CA MET A 86 1.94 -6.17 -9.29
C MET A 86 3.12 -6.65 -8.44
N SER A 87 3.12 -7.93 -8.04
CA SER A 87 4.23 -8.52 -7.31
C SER A 87 5.53 -8.45 -8.12
N ASP A 88 5.49 -8.84 -9.40
CA ASP A 88 6.65 -8.83 -10.30
C ASP A 88 7.15 -7.39 -10.57
N LYS A 89 6.21 -6.42 -10.69
CA LYS A 89 6.55 -5.00 -10.83
C LYS A 89 7.40 -4.53 -9.66
N TYR A 90 6.92 -4.73 -8.44
CA TYR A 90 7.58 -4.22 -7.24
C TYR A 90 8.80 -5.03 -6.83
N GLU A 91 8.85 -6.33 -7.14
CA GLU A 91 10.03 -7.17 -6.91
C GLU A 91 11.24 -6.67 -7.71
N ARG A 92 11.04 -6.30 -8.97
CA ARG A 92 12.10 -5.70 -9.81
C ARG A 92 12.61 -4.39 -9.23
N ILE A 93 11.71 -3.53 -8.75
CA ILE A 93 12.04 -2.21 -8.19
C ILE A 93 12.75 -2.36 -6.85
N ALA A 94 12.24 -3.21 -5.97
CA ALA A 94 12.74 -3.37 -4.61
C ALA A 94 13.91 -4.37 -4.49
N GLN A 95 14.26 -5.06 -5.56
CA GLN A 95 15.41 -5.99 -5.58
C GLN A 95 15.38 -7.01 -4.42
N GLY A 96 14.29 -7.74 -4.28
CA GLY A 96 14.12 -8.76 -3.24
C GLY A 96 13.63 -8.24 -1.88
N ARG A 97 13.27 -6.96 -1.78
CA ARG A 97 12.74 -6.37 -0.53
C ARG A 97 11.22 -6.23 -0.51
N THR A 98 10.52 -6.97 -1.36
CA THR A 98 9.05 -6.99 -1.38
C THR A 98 8.47 -8.07 -0.48
N ILE A 99 7.25 -7.84 -0.02
CA ILE A 99 6.40 -8.85 0.59
C ILE A 99 4.99 -8.66 0.03
N THR A 100 4.41 -9.73 -0.48
CA THR A 100 3.02 -9.76 -0.90
C THR A 100 2.18 -10.45 0.16
N LEU A 101 1.23 -9.72 0.73
CA LEU A 101 0.30 -10.20 1.75
C LEU A 101 -1.06 -10.49 1.12
N ILE A 102 -1.65 -11.62 1.47
CA ILE A 102 -3.03 -11.96 1.15
C ILE A 102 -3.75 -12.26 2.45
N GLU A 103 -4.92 -11.64 2.69
CA GLU A 103 -5.74 -11.95 3.85
C GLU A 103 -6.19 -13.41 3.82
N ASP A 104 -5.99 -14.14 4.93
CA ASP A 104 -6.43 -15.53 5.06
C ASP A 104 -7.92 -15.62 5.39
N ALA A 105 -8.72 -15.27 4.40
CA ALA A 105 -10.17 -15.32 4.47
C ALA A 105 -10.75 -15.73 3.12
N SER A 106 -11.68 -16.66 3.11
CA SER A 106 -12.47 -17.06 1.93
C SER A 106 -11.68 -17.22 0.62
N SER A 107 -11.80 -16.23 -0.30
CA SER A 107 -11.12 -16.22 -1.59
C SER A 107 -9.60 -16.04 -1.48
N GLY A 108 -9.12 -15.36 -0.44
CA GLY A 108 -7.70 -15.16 -0.18
C GLY A 108 -6.93 -16.44 0.04
N THR A 109 -7.53 -17.40 0.76
CA THR A 109 -6.91 -18.73 0.97
C THR A 109 -6.69 -19.46 -0.37
N SER A 110 -7.70 -19.46 -1.26
CA SER A 110 -7.58 -20.07 -2.59
C SER A 110 -6.55 -19.35 -3.47
N LEU A 111 -6.53 -18.02 -3.42
CA LEU A 111 -5.58 -17.19 -4.14
C LEU A 111 -4.14 -17.45 -3.65
N TYR A 112 -3.94 -17.49 -2.33
CA TYR A 112 -2.65 -17.83 -1.74
C TYR A 112 -2.15 -19.20 -2.20
N GLN A 113 -3.01 -20.24 -2.18
CA GLN A 113 -2.65 -21.57 -2.61
C GLN A 113 -2.25 -21.61 -4.11
N THR A 114 -2.95 -20.84 -4.95
CA THR A 114 -2.68 -20.76 -6.40
C THR A 114 -1.35 -20.07 -6.71
N LEU A 115 -0.99 -19.04 -5.91
CA LEU A 115 0.21 -18.23 -6.12
C LEU A 115 1.42 -18.71 -5.32
N LYS A 116 1.22 -19.61 -4.36
CA LYS A 116 2.29 -20.23 -3.58
C LYS A 116 3.30 -20.92 -4.51
N GLY A 117 4.57 -20.53 -4.39
CA GLY A 117 5.66 -21.00 -5.25
C GLY A 117 5.85 -20.23 -6.56
N ARG A 118 4.92 -19.30 -6.90
CA ARG A 118 5.10 -18.38 -8.04
C ARG A 118 5.64 -17.02 -7.57
N ILE A 119 5.22 -16.57 -6.40
CA ILE A 119 5.68 -15.34 -5.76
C ILE A 119 6.56 -15.72 -4.56
N ALA A 120 7.83 -15.37 -4.62
CA ALA A 120 8.82 -15.79 -3.62
C ALA A 120 8.51 -15.24 -2.21
N SER A 121 8.00 -14.02 -2.13
CA SER A 121 7.73 -13.30 -0.87
C SER A 121 6.26 -13.29 -0.48
N LEU A 122 5.47 -14.29 -0.92
CA LEU A 122 4.05 -14.39 -0.63
C LEU A 122 3.81 -14.85 0.81
N LYS A 123 2.93 -14.15 1.53
CA LYS A 123 2.49 -14.53 2.88
C LYS A 123 0.97 -14.45 3.00
N SER A 124 0.40 -15.41 3.72
CA SER A 124 -0.97 -15.37 4.19
C SER A 124 -1.00 -14.67 5.55
N VAL A 125 -1.94 -13.76 5.77
CA VAL A 125 -2.06 -12.97 7.00
C VAL A 125 -3.46 -13.11 7.56
N PHE A 126 -3.55 -13.51 8.81
CA PHE A 126 -4.80 -13.51 9.55
C PHE A 126 -5.01 -12.16 10.24
N CYS A 127 -6.05 -11.43 9.85
CA CYS A 127 -6.40 -10.14 10.43
C CYS A 127 -7.19 -10.31 11.73
N LYS A 128 -6.61 -9.91 12.85
CA LYS A 128 -7.27 -9.94 14.16
C LYS A 128 -8.03 -8.63 14.41
N GLY A 129 -9.16 -8.74 15.11
CA GLY A 129 -9.98 -7.59 15.51
C GLY A 129 -10.90 -7.06 14.40
N SER A 130 -11.68 -6.02 14.72
CA SER A 130 -12.57 -5.37 13.77
C SER A 130 -11.79 -4.49 12.79
N LYS A 131 -12.42 -4.13 11.66
CA LYS A 131 -11.83 -3.22 10.67
C LYS A 131 -11.50 -1.86 11.28
N GLU A 132 -12.36 -1.37 12.15
CA GLU A 132 -12.15 -0.10 12.87
C GLU A 132 -10.95 -0.18 13.82
N GLN A 133 -10.80 -1.28 14.56
CA GLN A 133 -9.64 -1.47 15.43
C GLN A 133 -8.33 -1.51 14.68
N ARG A 134 -8.31 -2.16 13.51
CA ARG A 134 -7.12 -2.21 12.65
C ARG A 134 -6.78 -0.84 12.07
N PHE A 135 -7.80 -0.06 11.72
CA PHE A 135 -7.64 1.27 11.14
C PHE A 135 -7.13 2.32 12.15
N ASN A 136 -7.32 2.12 13.46
CA ASN A 136 -6.77 3.00 14.48
C ASN A 136 -5.24 3.19 14.35
N ILE A 137 -4.53 2.17 13.92
CA ILE A 137 -3.09 2.26 13.64
C ILE A 137 -2.81 3.21 12.47
N VAL A 138 -3.64 3.16 11.44
CA VAL A 138 -3.53 4.05 10.27
C VAL A 138 -3.76 5.50 10.68
N ALA A 139 -4.83 5.75 11.44
CA ALA A 139 -5.14 7.07 11.97
C ALA A 139 -4.00 7.63 12.82
N LEU A 140 -3.49 6.83 13.77
CA LEU A 140 -2.36 7.22 14.63
C LEU A 140 -1.11 7.56 13.81
N LYS A 141 -0.74 6.73 12.82
CA LYS A 141 0.43 6.97 11.98
C LYS A 141 0.25 8.16 11.05
N THR A 142 -0.98 8.47 10.64
CA THR A 142 -1.31 9.66 9.88
C THR A 142 -1.18 10.91 10.75
N GLU A 143 -1.74 10.91 11.96
CA GLU A 143 -1.64 12.01 12.92
C GLU A 143 -0.19 12.33 13.29
N GLN A 144 0.62 11.30 13.55
CA GLN A 144 2.05 11.44 13.83
C GLN A 144 2.87 11.95 12.64
N GLY A 145 2.29 11.96 11.43
CA GLY A 145 3.02 12.28 10.20
C GLY A 145 4.05 11.21 9.83
N ASP A 146 3.84 9.98 10.27
CA ASP A 146 4.66 8.82 9.93
C ASP A 146 4.14 8.09 8.70
N LEU A 147 2.83 8.19 8.39
CA LEU A 147 2.25 7.76 7.14
C LEU A 147 2.20 8.93 6.17
N LEU A 148 2.85 8.78 5.04
CA LEU A 148 2.98 9.79 4.00
C LEU A 148 2.25 9.34 2.73
N PHE A 149 1.57 10.30 2.11
CA PHE A 149 0.75 10.08 0.92
C PHE A 149 1.41 10.67 -0.33
N PRO A 150 1.12 10.14 -1.52
CA PRO A 150 1.59 10.76 -2.75
C PRO A 150 0.88 12.09 -2.99
N GLY A 151 1.46 12.93 -3.85
CA GLY A 151 0.78 14.13 -4.32
C GLY A 151 -0.55 13.78 -5.02
N LYS A 152 -1.47 14.73 -5.04
CA LYS A 152 -2.86 14.55 -5.55
C LYS A 152 -2.96 14.27 -7.06
N TYR A 153 -1.86 14.09 -7.75
CA TYR A 153 -1.82 13.90 -9.21
C TYR A 153 -2.05 12.44 -9.64
N GLU A 154 -1.98 11.49 -8.72
CA GLU A 154 -2.22 10.08 -9.03
C GLU A 154 -3.71 9.83 -9.31
N SER A 155 -4.02 9.22 -10.44
CA SER A 155 -5.40 9.02 -10.91
C SER A 155 -6.28 8.21 -9.95
N TRP A 156 -5.67 7.32 -9.17
CA TRP A 156 -6.36 6.49 -8.15
C TRP A 156 -6.55 7.22 -6.82
N PHE A 157 -5.75 8.29 -6.54
CA PHE A 157 -5.64 8.87 -5.21
C PHE A 157 -6.96 9.48 -4.72
N LYS A 158 -7.71 10.15 -5.61
CA LYS A 158 -8.98 10.75 -5.22
C LYS A 158 -9.99 9.72 -4.68
N ASN A 159 -10.12 8.58 -5.33
CA ASN A 159 -11.02 7.53 -4.88
C ASN A 159 -10.59 6.93 -3.53
N PHE A 160 -9.29 6.83 -3.31
CA PHE A 160 -8.73 6.41 -2.04
C PHE A 160 -8.96 7.49 -0.95
N GLU A 161 -8.66 8.77 -1.24
CA GLU A 161 -8.86 9.88 -0.29
C GLU A 161 -10.31 9.96 0.18
N ASP A 162 -11.27 9.85 -0.74
CA ASP A 162 -12.70 9.87 -0.42
C ASP A 162 -13.10 8.72 0.52
N GLU A 163 -12.59 7.50 0.29
CA GLU A 163 -12.81 6.35 1.17
C GLU A 163 -12.13 6.53 2.52
N PHE A 164 -10.87 6.98 2.53
CA PHE A 164 -10.06 7.19 3.71
C PHE A 164 -10.67 8.21 4.67
N LEU A 165 -11.09 9.37 4.15
CA LEU A 165 -11.67 10.45 4.94
C LEU A 165 -13.07 10.15 5.47
N THR A 166 -13.79 9.22 4.85
CA THR A 166 -15.15 8.84 5.28
C THR A 166 -15.19 7.54 6.08
N PHE A 167 -14.05 6.86 6.22
CA PHE A 167 -13.97 5.65 7.04
C PHE A 167 -14.32 5.93 8.52
N PRO A 168 -15.09 5.11 9.25
CA PRO A 168 -15.64 3.80 8.85
C PRO A 168 -16.99 3.87 8.12
N ASN A 169 -17.51 5.07 7.83
CA ASN A 169 -18.83 5.30 7.24
C ASN A 169 -18.81 5.28 5.70
N SER A 170 -17.64 5.03 5.08
CA SER A 170 -17.50 4.90 3.64
C SER A 170 -18.32 3.76 3.06
N LEU A 171 -18.82 3.95 1.83
CA LEU A 171 -19.57 2.93 1.11
C LEU A 171 -18.71 1.68 0.82
N PHE A 172 -17.45 1.90 0.54
CA PHE A 172 -16.43 0.87 0.33
C PHE A 172 -15.35 1.03 1.40
N LYS A 173 -14.73 -0.07 1.82
CA LYS A 173 -13.72 -0.10 2.89
C LYS A 173 -12.49 -0.90 2.49
N ASP A 174 -12.50 -1.45 1.28
CA ASP A 174 -11.50 -2.43 0.82
C ASP A 174 -10.09 -1.83 0.72
N GLN A 175 -9.99 -0.56 0.29
CA GLN A 175 -8.69 0.13 0.19
C GLN A 175 -8.12 0.46 1.58
N CYS A 176 -8.97 0.90 2.50
CA CYS A 176 -8.59 1.16 3.89
C CYS A 176 -8.21 -0.12 4.63
N ASP A 177 -8.90 -1.22 4.37
CA ASP A 177 -8.56 -2.53 4.94
C ASP A 177 -7.22 -3.03 4.43
N ALA A 178 -6.96 -2.95 3.12
CA ALA A 178 -5.67 -3.31 2.54
C ALA A 178 -4.53 -2.47 3.13
N LEU A 179 -4.74 -1.15 3.31
CA LEU A 179 -3.75 -0.26 3.94
C LEU A 179 -3.52 -0.61 5.40
N SER A 180 -4.60 -0.83 6.18
CA SER A 180 -4.48 -1.18 7.60
C SER A 180 -3.73 -2.49 7.81
N GLN A 181 -3.97 -3.49 6.97
CA GLN A 181 -3.24 -4.76 6.97
C GLN A 181 -1.76 -4.57 6.68
N ALA A 182 -1.40 -3.73 5.68
CA ALA A 182 -0.01 -3.43 5.36
C ALA A 182 0.73 -2.78 6.53
N LEU A 183 0.12 -1.77 7.17
CA LEU A 183 0.72 -1.06 8.30
C LEU A 183 0.86 -1.93 9.54
N ASN A 184 -0.17 -2.69 9.91
CA ASN A 184 -0.11 -3.61 11.04
C ASN A 184 1.00 -4.65 10.84
N TYR A 185 1.07 -5.26 9.65
CA TYR A 185 2.14 -6.20 9.32
C TYR A 185 3.52 -5.54 9.38
N GLY A 186 3.65 -4.33 8.84
CA GLY A 186 4.90 -3.56 8.87
C GLY A 186 5.38 -3.29 10.29
N LEU A 187 4.49 -2.84 11.17
CA LEU A 187 4.81 -2.56 12.59
C LEU A 187 5.22 -3.81 13.36
N GLU A 188 4.51 -4.92 13.19
CA GLU A 188 4.81 -6.17 13.89
C GLU A 188 6.16 -6.77 13.46
N ASN A 189 6.52 -6.65 12.20
CA ASN A 189 7.65 -7.40 11.64
C ASN A 189 8.90 -6.54 11.39
N TYR A 190 8.79 -5.21 11.33
CA TYR A 190 9.93 -4.32 11.08
C TYR A 190 10.94 -4.35 12.23
N ASN A 191 10.47 -4.28 13.47
CA ASN A 191 11.33 -4.29 14.66
C ASN A 191 12.17 -5.58 14.79
N GLN A 192 11.66 -6.71 14.29
CA GLN A 192 12.39 -7.98 14.31
C GLN A 192 13.57 -8.00 13.31
N VAL A 193 13.41 -7.36 12.16
CA VAL A 193 14.47 -7.30 11.15
C VAL A 193 15.61 -6.38 11.60
N SER A 194 15.28 -5.24 12.20
CA SER A 194 16.27 -4.29 12.72
C SER A 194 17.09 -4.85 13.90
N GLN A 195 16.49 -5.72 14.70
CA GLN A 195 17.18 -6.36 15.82
C GLN A 195 18.05 -7.55 15.40
N ASN A 196 17.69 -8.23 14.32
CA ASN A 196 18.40 -9.43 13.84
C ASN A 196 19.48 -9.15 12.77
N MET A 197 19.68 -7.89 12.37
CA MET A 197 20.80 -7.54 11.49
C MET A 197 22.11 -7.59 12.28
N PRO A 198 23.12 -8.34 11.81
CA PRO A 198 24.46 -8.32 12.40
C PRO A 198 24.98 -6.87 12.49
N LEU A 199 25.72 -6.55 13.57
CA LEU A 199 26.28 -5.20 13.80
C LEU A 199 27.12 -4.69 12.61
N ALA A 200 27.76 -5.58 11.86
CA ALA A 200 28.52 -5.25 10.66
C ALA A 200 27.65 -4.64 9.54
N VAL A 201 26.42 -5.16 9.35
CA VAL A 201 25.50 -4.64 8.34
C VAL A 201 24.86 -3.31 8.76
N ARG A 202 24.76 -3.07 10.10
CA ARG A 202 24.31 -1.78 10.65
C ARG A 202 25.33 -0.65 10.39
N ALA A 203 26.63 -0.96 10.39
CA ALA A 203 27.69 0.01 10.18
C ALA A 203 27.77 0.46 8.71
N ASP A 204 27.56 -0.44 7.75
CA ASP A 204 27.56 -0.11 6.31
C ASP A 204 26.37 0.74 5.88
N THR A 205 25.29 0.73 6.67
CA THR A 205 24.12 1.60 6.42
C THR A 205 24.38 3.05 6.89
N MET A 206 25.37 3.27 7.77
CA MET A 206 25.76 4.60 8.27
C MET A 206 26.92 5.23 7.50
N CYS A 207 27.72 4.45 6.76
CA CYS A 207 28.77 4.97 5.88
C CYS A 207 28.29 4.93 4.44
N GLY A 208 27.91 6.10 3.92
CA GLY A 208 27.47 6.27 2.54
C GLY A 208 28.51 5.77 1.57
N MET A 209 28.25 4.66 0.90
CA MET A 209 28.88 4.31 -0.37
C MET A 209 27.83 4.46 -1.47
N GLY A 210 28.08 5.45 -2.33
CA GLY A 210 27.32 5.69 -3.53
C GLY A 210 27.35 4.47 -4.44
N GLY A 211 26.20 4.13 -4.98
CA GLY A 211 26.13 3.12 -6.02
C GLY A 211 24.71 2.65 -6.29
N TYR A 212 24.19 3.08 -7.44
CA TYR A 212 23.06 2.53 -8.19
C TYR A 212 21.65 2.87 -7.72
N ASN A 213 21.23 4.04 -8.13
CA ASN A 213 19.94 4.69 -7.91
C ASN A 213 18.91 4.36 -9.02
N THR A 214 18.90 3.14 -9.57
CA THR A 214 18.11 2.83 -10.76
C THR A 214 16.68 2.38 -10.49
N GLY A 215 16.37 1.87 -9.30
CA GLY A 215 15.08 1.24 -9.05
C GLY A 215 13.92 2.20 -8.75
N ILE A 216 14.20 3.40 -8.24
CA ILE A 216 13.14 4.36 -7.83
C ILE A 216 12.77 5.30 -8.96
N GLU A 217 13.71 5.63 -9.85
CA GLU A 217 13.42 6.37 -11.08
C GLU A 217 12.46 5.59 -12.00
N GLU A 218 12.53 4.26 -12.00
CA GLU A 218 11.57 3.41 -12.71
C GLU A 218 10.14 3.53 -12.16
N LEU A 219 9.94 3.72 -10.86
CA LEU A 219 8.60 3.94 -10.28
C LEU A 219 7.94 5.20 -10.85
N TYR A 220 8.68 6.29 -11.00
CA TYR A 220 8.16 7.53 -11.58
C TYR A 220 7.95 7.42 -13.08
N SER A 221 8.82 6.72 -13.79
CA SER A 221 8.69 6.53 -15.24
C SER A 221 7.54 5.59 -15.61
N MET A 222 7.27 4.56 -14.80
CA MET A 222 6.18 3.62 -15.05
C MET A 222 4.79 4.19 -14.76
N ASN A 223 4.68 5.09 -13.77
CA ASN A 223 3.40 5.76 -13.48
C ASN A 223 3.05 6.83 -14.53
N ASN A 224 4.03 7.31 -15.28
CA ASN A 224 3.86 8.27 -16.39
C ASN A 224 3.83 7.63 -17.79
N MET A 225 3.83 6.30 -17.90
CA MET A 225 3.69 5.69 -19.22
C MET A 225 2.25 5.80 -19.73
N PRO A 226 2.04 6.29 -20.96
CA PRO A 226 0.72 6.39 -21.56
C PRO A 226 0.13 4.98 -21.71
N TYR A 227 -1.13 4.83 -21.32
CA TYR A 227 -1.93 3.62 -21.51
C TYR A 227 -1.98 3.27 -23.00
N LYS A 228 -1.53 2.08 -23.37
CA LYS A 228 -1.71 1.55 -24.73
C LYS A 228 -3.15 1.13 -24.90
N SER A 229 -3.97 1.97 -25.51
CA SER A 229 -5.20 1.52 -26.16
C SER A 229 -4.83 0.92 -27.53
N ASN A 230 -5.52 -0.13 -27.94
CA ASN A 230 -5.36 -0.73 -29.28
C ASN A 230 -5.61 0.32 -30.37
N GLY A 231 -4.54 0.90 -30.92
CA GLY A 231 -4.63 1.83 -32.05
C GLY A 231 -3.90 3.16 -31.83
N GLY A 232 -2.57 3.15 -31.77
CA GLY A 232 -1.76 4.36 -32.00
C GLY A 232 -1.32 5.10 -30.74
N TYR A 233 -0.09 5.62 -30.80
CA TYR A 233 0.51 6.46 -29.75
C TYR A 233 -0.12 7.87 -29.78
N ALA A 234 -0.73 8.30 -28.68
CA ALA A 234 -1.11 9.71 -28.49
C ALA A 234 -0.19 10.32 -27.43
N TRP A 235 0.61 11.29 -27.83
CA TRP A 235 1.37 12.16 -26.93
C TRP A 235 0.43 13.20 -26.35
N TRP A 236 0.24 13.19 -25.06
CA TRP A 236 -0.51 14.25 -24.39
C TRP A 236 0.46 15.34 -23.92
N ASN A 237 0.54 16.42 -24.71
CA ASN A 237 1.18 17.66 -24.31
C ASN A 237 0.17 18.48 -23.50
N GLY A 238 0.25 18.41 -22.18
CA GLY A 238 -0.51 19.27 -21.29
C GLY A 238 -0.02 20.71 -21.35
N LYS A 239 -0.76 21.55 -22.01
CA LYS A 239 -0.84 22.99 -21.77
C LYS A 239 -2.32 23.28 -21.52
N PHE A 240 -2.64 23.63 -20.28
CA PHE A 240 -3.44 24.74 -19.79
C PHE A 240 -3.53 24.64 -18.28
#